data_adaad3ac0b83343d97685ff36948cb8d
#
_entry.id   adaad3ac0b83343d97685ff36948cb8d
#
_cell.length_a   1.000
_cell.length_b   1.000
_cell.length_c   1.000
_cell.angle_alpha   90.00
_cell.angle_beta   90.00
_cell.angle_gamma   90.00
#
_symmetry.space_group_name_H-M   'P 1'
#
loop_
_entity.id
_entity.type
_entity.pdbx_description
1 polymer ?
#
loop_
_entity_poly.entity_id
_entity_poly.type
_entity_poly.pdbx_seq_one_letter_code
_entity_poly.pdbx_strand_id
1 'polypeptide(L)'
;MLRSVVVYRYTAFYAGGVYRYTKHAKDDYRGEAFGRDAPTRLSYAAIASYAFWLYAFGPALALLRAELHFSYALLGTYSALLAAGAALAGMIFAPLARRLPRAALLWYPAGVATIGAGLFAISRSIAVTMLGAVLLGFAGTVLLTCAQAILSERHGERRDRALTEANVGAAACAVFAPLLLGLLQDTPVGWRAAMSLPAVLFAWLYLRYRNLPLHRASIAPPSVGRARLSLSCWLLATLVAAGVAVEFCVIYFGAELLTTDGLRTGPAATALSGFYLGILVGRGSAAWLTRRAGRAVPLLWASLAVTIAGFLLFWLPALPVLAITGLFVCGVGVANLYPLSLALALAAARGNEDAANARIQLLGGVFVVVAPFLLGTLADDLGLHAAFTVEPVVIGVCALLLAAGLRQDR
;
A
#
# COMPACT_ATOMS: atom_id res chain seq x y z
N MET A 1 -27.84 29.50 -0.70
CA MET A 1 -27.01 29.01 -1.81
C MET A 1 -25.63 28.66 -1.26
N LEU A 2 -25.50 27.48 -0.67
CA LEU A 2 -24.25 26.97 -0.08
C LEU A 2 -23.79 25.78 -0.94
N ARG A 3 -22.74 25.99 -1.74
CA ARG A 3 -22.03 24.90 -2.43
C ARG A 3 -21.10 24.22 -1.41
N SER A 4 -21.53 23.12 -0.86
CA SER A 4 -20.66 22.21 -0.10
C SER A 4 -19.81 21.42 -1.09
N VAL A 5 -18.54 21.82 -1.21
CA VAL A 5 -17.49 21.05 -1.89
C VAL A 5 -17.09 19.93 -0.96
N VAL A 6 -17.53 18.71 -1.25
CA VAL A 6 -17.02 17.49 -0.59
C VAL A 6 -15.65 17.19 -1.18
N VAL A 7 -14.60 17.52 -0.43
CA VAL A 7 -13.22 17.24 -0.77
C VAL A 7 -12.89 15.81 -0.32
N TYR A 8 -12.74 14.90 -1.27
CA TYR A 8 -12.21 13.57 -1.00
C TYR A 8 -10.71 13.67 -0.65
N ARG A 9 -10.38 13.49 0.63
CA ARG A 9 -8.99 13.32 1.08
C ARG A 9 -8.55 11.89 0.84
N TYR A 10 -7.74 11.67 -0.18
CA TYR A 10 -6.98 10.44 -0.31
C TYR A 10 -5.83 10.47 0.70
N THR A 11 -5.93 9.70 1.76
CA THR A 11 -4.79 9.43 2.66
C THR A 11 -4.06 8.20 2.16
N ALA A 12 -2.78 8.37 1.82
CA ALA A 12 -1.88 7.26 1.47
C ALA A 12 -1.66 6.34 2.68
N PHE A 13 -1.47 5.07 2.42
CA PHE A 13 -1.56 3.94 3.33
C PHE A 13 -0.48 3.83 4.41
N TYR A 14 0.44 4.77 4.61
CA TYR A 14 1.46 4.68 5.65
C TYR A 14 1.62 6.01 6.39
N ALA A 15 1.40 5.97 7.71
CA ALA A 15 1.83 6.95 8.73
C ALA A 15 1.61 8.42 8.37
N GLY A 16 0.38 8.83 8.07
CA GLY A 16 0.04 10.23 7.84
C GLY A 16 -0.69 10.85 9.02
N GLY A 17 0.01 11.43 9.99
CA GLY A 17 -0.60 12.40 10.90
C GLY A 17 -1.14 13.60 10.12
N VAL A 18 -2.40 13.99 10.37
CA VAL A 18 -2.99 15.18 9.77
C VAL A 18 -2.31 16.41 10.37
N TYR A 19 -1.49 17.11 9.58
CA TYR A 19 -0.86 18.35 10.00
C TYR A 19 -1.86 19.51 9.87
N ARG A 20 -2.23 20.15 11.00
CA ARG A 20 -2.88 21.46 11.00
C ARG A 20 -1.84 22.54 10.72
N TYR A 21 -1.96 23.23 9.61
CA TYR A 21 -1.20 24.46 9.34
C TYR A 21 -1.68 25.61 10.20
N THR A 22 -0.79 26.26 10.92
CA THR A 22 -1.05 27.51 11.62
C THR A 22 -1.17 28.66 10.62
N LYS A 23 -2.05 29.62 10.94
CA LYS A 23 -2.53 30.73 10.09
C LYS A 23 -1.46 31.72 9.57
N HIS A 24 -0.20 31.60 10.01
CA HIS A 24 0.87 32.57 9.72
C HIS A 24 1.68 32.32 8.43
N ALA A 25 1.42 31.22 7.68
CA ALA A 25 2.07 30.99 6.39
C ALA A 25 1.19 31.42 5.18
N LYS A 26 0.12 32.17 5.43
CA LYS A 26 -0.89 32.49 4.39
C LYS A 26 -0.47 33.57 3.37
N ASP A 27 0.51 34.38 3.68
CA ASP A 27 0.75 35.60 2.90
C ASP A 27 1.80 35.47 1.80
N ASP A 28 2.64 34.41 1.82
CA ASP A 28 3.76 34.28 0.85
C ASP A 28 3.45 33.44 -0.41
N TYR A 29 2.30 32.76 -0.48
CA TYR A 29 1.98 31.82 -1.57
C TYR A 29 0.79 32.19 -2.45
N ARG A 30 0.30 33.43 -2.36
CA ARG A 30 -0.79 33.92 -3.23
C ARG A 30 -0.24 34.26 -4.61
N GLY A 31 -0.22 33.29 -5.54
CA GLY A 31 -0.06 33.62 -6.96
C GLY A 31 0.78 32.67 -7.81
N GLU A 32 1.59 31.77 -7.26
CA GLU A 32 2.38 30.88 -8.11
C GLU A 32 1.53 29.76 -8.73
N ALA A 33 1.61 29.60 -10.05
CA ALA A 33 1.00 28.47 -10.75
C ALA A 33 1.58 27.15 -10.24
N PHE A 34 0.76 26.07 -10.20
CA PHE A 34 1.25 24.73 -9.86
C PHE A 34 2.41 24.33 -10.78
N GLY A 35 3.62 24.29 -10.24
CA GLY A 35 4.84 23.95 -10.97
C GLY A 35 5.40 22.60 -10.52
N ARG A 36 5.83 21.78 -11.47
CA ARG A 36 6.59 20.55 -11.18
C ARG A 36 8.08 20.86 -11.12
N ASP A 37 8.49 21.58 -10.08
CA ASP A 37 9.88 21.96 -9.84
C ASP A 37 10.79 20.78 -9.44
N ALA A 38 12.06 21.04 -9.17
CA ALA A 38 13.03 19.99 -8.86
C ALA A 38 12.68 19.19 -7.60
N PRO A 39 12.27 19.78 -6.45
CA PRO A 39 11.81 19.02 -5.28
C PRO A 39 10.58 18.16 -5.58
N THR A 40 9.63 18.66 -6.38
CA THR A 40 8.42 17.91 -6.77
C THR A 40 8.77 16.70 -7.63
N ARG A 41 9.60 16.90 -8.68
CA ARG A 41 10.06 15.79 -9.54
C ARG A 41 10.86 14.74 -8.78
N LEU A 42 11.74 15.18 -7.87
CA LEU A 42 12.51 14.29 -7.00
C LEU A 42 11.57 13.44 -6.11
N SER A 43 10.58 14.07 -5.48
CA SER A 43 9.61 13.38 -4.64
C SER A 43 8.76 12.38 -5.42
N TYR A 44 8.31 12.74 -6.63
CA TYR A 44 7.57 11.82 -7.50
C TYR A 44 8.41 10.59 -7.87
N ALA A 45 9.66 10.81 -8.29
CA ALA A 45 10.56 9.71 -8.64
C ALA A 45 10.89 8.83 -7.43
N ALA A 46 11.09 9.42 -6.25
CA ALA A 46 11.35 8.68 -5.02
C ALA A 46 10.15 7.82 -4.60
N ILE A 47 8.94 8.37 -4.65
CA ILE A 47 7.69 7.63 -4.37
C ILE A 47 7.50 6.49 -5.37
N ALA A 48 7.67 6.74 -6.66
CA ALA A 48 7.55 5.74 -7.71
C ALA A 48 8.59 4.60 -7.55
N SER A 49 9.84 4.95 -7.24
CA SER A 49 10.93 3.97 -7.03
C SER A 49 10.65 3.06 -5.84
N TYR A 50 10.20 3.62 -4.72
CA TYR A 50 9.83 2.78 -3.57
C TYR A 50 8.58 1.96 -3.85
N ALA A 51 7.57 2.54 -4.51
CA ALA A 51 6.37 1.82 -4.91
C ALA A 51 6.70 0.62 -5.81
N PHE A 52 7.68 0.75 -6.72
CA PHE A 52 8.15 -0.38 -7.51
C PHE A 52 8.61 -1.54 -6.61
N TRP A 53 9.49 -1.30 -5.65
CA TRP A 53 9.95 -2.35 -4.72
C TRP A 53 8.82 -2.92 -3.88
N LEU A 54 7.93 -2.07 -3.38
CA LEU A 54 6.79 -2.48 -2.55
C LEU A 54 5.87 -3.45 -3.30
N TYR A 55 5.52 -3.12 -4.54
CA TYR A 55 4.63 -3.94 -5.37
C TYR A 55 5.35 -5.11 -6.07
N ALA A 56 6.67 -5.01 -6.23
CA ALA A 56 7.51 -6.12 -6.66
C ALA A 56 7.69 -7.19 -5.57
N PHE A 57 7.55 -6.82 -4.28
CA PHE A 57 7.96 -7.67 -3.17
C PHE A 57 7.20 -9.01 -3.13
N GLY A 58 5.87 -9.03 -3.26
CA GLY A 58 5.09 -10.26 -3.29
C GLY A 58 5.50 -11.21 -4.41
N PRO A 59 5.46 -10.78 -5.68
CA PRO A 59 5.94 -11.60 -6.81
C PRO A 59 7.39 -12.03 -6.67
N ALA A 60 8.29 -11.14 -6.22
CA ALA A 60 9.70 -11.48 -5.99
C ALA A 60 9.88 -12.52 -4.87
N LEU A 61 9.01 -12.49 -3.87
CA LEU A 61 9.02 -13.46 -2.78
C LEU A 61 8.62 -14.86 -3.27
N ALA A 62 7.66 -14.98 -4.19
CA ALA A 62 7.31 -16.23 -4.86
C ALA A 62 8.50 -16.77 -5.68
N LEU A 63 9.19 -15.90 -6.44
CA LEU A 63 10.38 -16.29 -7.19
C LEU A 63 11.53 -16.72 -6.27
N LEU A 64 11.74 -16.00 -5.16
CA LEU A 64 12.74 -16.34 -4.16
C LEU A 64 12.42 -17.68 -3.48
N ARG A 65 11.14 -17.95 -3.17
CA ARG A 65 10.70 -19.21 -2.61
C ARG A 65 10.96 -20.38 -3.56
N ALA A 66 10.70 -20.21 -4.85
CA ALA A 66 10.99 -21.23 -5.86
C ALA A 66 12.50 -21.57 -5.93
N GLU A 67 13.39 -20.61 -5.59
CA GLU A 67 14.84 -20.84 -5.58
C GLU A 67 15.36 -21.41 -4.25
N LEU A 68 14.83 -20.95 -3.11
CA LEU A 68 15.32 -21.31 -1.79
C LEU A 68 14.51 -22.41 -1.10
N HIS A 69 13.38 -22.82 -1.68
CA HIS A 69 12.53 -23.93 -1.22
C HIS A 69 12.09 -23.83 0.25
N PHE A 70 11.72 -22.62 0.72
CA PHE A 70 11.24 -22.44 2.09
C PHE A 70 9.70 -22.59 2.20
N SER A 71 9.20 -22.71 3.45
CA SER A 71 7.80 -22.94 3.76
C SER A 71 6.90 -21.74 3.48
N TYR A 72 5.59 -21.93 3.42
CA TYR A 72 4.61 -20.85 3.30
C TYR A 72 4.53 -19.99 4.57
N ALA A 73 4.73 -20.57 5.76
CA ALA A 73 4.84 -19.81 7.01
C ALA A 73 6.01 -18.83 6.95
N LEU A 74 7.15 -19.23 6.36
CA LEU A 74 8.28 -18.34 6.18
C LEU A 74 7.98 -17.24 5.16
N LEU A 75 7.22 -17.53 4.09
CA LEU A 75 6.72 -16.51 3.16
C LEU A 75 5.85 -15.48 3.89
N GLY A 76 4.91 -15.92 4.72
CA GLY A 76 4.11 -15.05 5.59
C GLY A 76 4.97 -14.25 6.57
N THR A 77 6.06 -14.85 7.08
CA THR A 77 7.03 -14.15 7.95
C THR A 77 7.74 -13.01 7.24
N TYR A 78 8.14 -13.18 5.97
CA TYR A 78 8.74 -12.09 5.17
C TYR A 78 7.79 -10.91 5.02
N SER A 79 6.51 -11.18 4.73
CA SER A 79 5.51 -10.12 4.62
C SER A 79 5.28 -9.40 5.95
N ALA A 80 5.24 -10.16 7.06
CA ALA A 80 5.14 -9.61 8.40
C ALA A 80 6.36 -8.74 8.77
N LEU A 81 7.56 -9.15 8.42
CA LEU A 81 8.80 -8.40 8.67
C LEU A 81 8.86 -7.08 7.86
N LEU A 82 8.45 -7.11 6.58
CA LEU A 82 8.33 -5.90 5.77
C LEU A 82 7.35 -4.91 6.43
N ALA A 83 6.17 -5.40 6.83
CA ALA A 83 5.13 -4.59 7.47
C ALA A 83 5.56 -4.08 8.85
N ALA A 84 6.24 -4.90 9.65
CA ALA A 84 6.78 -4.50 10.95
C ALA A 84 7.84 -3.40 10.81
N GLY A 85 8.73 -3.51 9.81
CA GLY A 85 9.67 -2.45 9.45
C GLY A 85 8.95 -1.15 9.12
N ALA A 86 7.90 -1.21 8.30
CA ALA A 86 7.08 -0.05 7.94
C ALA A 86 6.36 0.56 9.16
N ALA A 87 5.81 -0.25 10.05
CA ALA A 87 5.18 0.20 11.29
C ALA A 87 6.16 0.92 12.21
N LEU A 88 7.36 0.36 12.39
CA LEU A 88 8.44 0.97 13.17
C LEU A 88 8.83 2.34 12.58
N ALA A 89 8.96 2.43 11.25
CA ALA A 89 9.23 3.70 10.57
C ALA A 89 8.15 4.75 10.87
N GLY A 90 6.87 4.37 10.82
CA GLY A 90 5.74 5.25 11.15
C GLY A 90 5.82 5.78 12.58
N MET A 91 6.17 4.95 13.56
CA MET A 91 6.30 5.35 14.96
C MET A 91 7.45 6.35 15.20
N ILE A 92 8.58 6.16 14.52
CA ILE A 92 9.78 6.98 14.78
C ILE A 92 9.95 8.14 13.80
N PHE A 93 9.14 8.22 12.72
CA PHE A 93 9.29 9.28 11.70
C PHE A 93 9.19 10.69 12.29
N ALA A 94 8.21 10.96 13.16
CA ALA A 94 8.01 12.29 13.72
C ALA A 94 9.19 12.76 14.60
N PRO A 95 9.73 11.97 15.55
CA PRO A 95 10.94 12.35 16.27
C PRO A 95 12.17 12.48 15.36
N LEU A 96 12.30 11.64 14.34
CA LEU A 96 13.40 11.68 13.39
C LEU A 96 13.36 12.96 12.54
N ALA A 97 12.18 13.34 12.06
CA ALA A 97 11.96 14.53 11.25
C ALA A 97 12.14 15.85 12.01
N ARG A 98 12.03 15.82 13.36
CA ARG A 98 12.39 16.98 14.21
C ARG A 98 13.90 17.16 14.34
N ARG A 99 14.68 16.09 14.23
CA ARG A 99 16.13 16.12 14.44
C ARG A 99 16.93 16.25 13.15
N LEU A 100 16.46 15.65 12.07
CA LEU A 100 17.19 15.54 10.80
C LEU A 100 16.62 16.50 9.73
N PRO A 101 17.48 17.04 8.85
CA PRO A 101 17.02 17.80 7.69
C PRO A 101 16.33 16.90 6.66
N ARG A 102 15.42 17.46 5.84
CA ARG A 102 14.67 16.72 4.80
C ARG A 102 15.60 15.97 3.84
N ALA A 103 16.74 16.55 3.48
CA ALA A 103 17.72 15.89 2.62
C ALA A 103 18.26 14.59 3.23
N ALA A 104 18.57 14.58 4.53
CA ALA A 104 19.01 13.38 5.23
C ALA A 104 17.90 12.32 5.31
N LEU A 105 16.65 12.75 5.60
CA LEU A 105 15.47 11.88 5.64
C LEU A 105 15.06 11.32 4.27
N LEU A 106 15.56 11.88 3.19
CA LEU A 106 15.36 11.36 1.84
C LEU A 106 16.51 10.41 1.44
N TRP A 107 17.77 10.85 1.56
CA TRP A 107 18.90 10.16 0.97
C TRP A 107 19.40 8.98 1.82
N TYR A 108 19.47 9.09 3.16
CA TYR A 108 19.85 7.94 3.99
C TYR A 108 18.85 6.77 3.88
N PRO A 109 17.54 7.00 4.00
CA PRO A 109 16.59 5.93 3.78
C PRO A 109 16.58 5.38 2.34
N ALA A 110 16.80 6.21 1.31
CA ALA A 110 16.96 5.71 -0.06
C ALA A 110 18.15 4.74 -0.18
N GLY A 111 19.30 5.07 0.44
CA GLY A 111 20.45 4.19 0.50
C GLY A 111 20.18 2.90 1.27
N VAL A 112 19.57 3.00 2.46
CA VAL A 112 19.24 1.82 3.27
C VAL A 112 18.20 0.93 2.58
N ALA A 113 17.17 1.50 1.93
CA ALA A 113 16.20 0.74 1.16
C ALA A 113 16.85 0.04 -0.05
N THR A 114 17.81 0.69 -0.71
CA THR A 114 18.59 0.10 -1.79
C THR A 114 19.41 -1.09 -1.30
N ILE A 115 20.08 -0.95 -0.14
CA ILE A 115 20.81 -2.06 0.50
C ILE A 115 19.83 -3.18 0.86
N GLY A 116 18.67 -2.85 1.48
CA GLY A 116 17.64 -3.83 1.84
C GLY A 116 17.13 -4.61 0.63
N ALA A 117 16.82 -3.92 -0.48
CA ALA A 117 16.40 -4.55 -1.73
C ALA A 117 17.51 -5.43 -2.32
N GLY A 118 18.76 -4.99 -2.24
CA GLY A 118 19.93 -5.76 -2.67
C GLY A 118 20.14 -7.03 -1.85
N LEU A 119 20.09 -6.94 -0.52
CA LEU A 119 20.18 -8.09 0.39
C LEU A 119 19.07 -9.10 0.13
N PHE A 120 17.83 -8.61 -0.07
CA PHE A 120 16.69 -9.44 -0.40
C PHE A 120 16.85 -10.16 -1.74
N ALA A 121 17.30 -9.45 -2.78
CA ALA A 121 17.38 -10.00 -4.12
C ALA A 121 18.60 -10.89 -4.37
N ILE A 122 19.77 -10.55 -3.81
CA ILE A 122 21.05 -11.18 -4.20
C ILE A 122 21.42 -12.34 -3.27
N SER A 123 21.07 -12.26 -1.97
CA SER A 123 21.47 -13.28 -1.01
C SER A 123 20.72 -14.60 -1.19
N ARG A 124 21.40 -15.70 -0.88
CA ARG A 124 20.79 -17.04 -0.77
C ARG A 124 20.57 -17.46 0.69
N SER A 125 20.96 -16.64 1.64
CA SER A 125 20.72 -16.87 3.07
C SER A 125 19.36 -16.30 3.46
N ILE A 126 18.48 -17.14 3.99
CA ILE A 126 17.15 -16.75 4.49
C ILE A 126 17.26 -15.60 5.51
N ALA A 127 18.20 -15.68 6.47
CA ALA A 127 18.38 -14.64 7.47
C ALA A 127 18.75 -13.28 6.86
N VAL A 128 19.60 -13.27 5.84
CA VAL A 128 20.03 -12.04 5.15
C VAL A 128 18.91 -11.46 4.30
N THR A 129 18.16 -12.29 3.60
CA THR A 129 17.00 -11.84 2.80
C THR A 129 15.86 -11.32 3.69
N MET A 130 15.65 -11.91 4.87
CA MET A 130 14.71 -11.40 5.90
C MET A 130 15.14 -10.03 6.44
N LEU A 131 16.43 -9.86 6.75
CA LEU A 131 16.98 -8.55 7.12
C LEU A 131 16.75 -7.53 6.00
N GLY A 132 16.94 -7.93 4.74
CA GLY A 132 16.63 -7.12 3.56
C GLY A 132 15.18 -6.65 3.54
N ALA A 133 14.22 -7.54 3.85
CA ALA A 133 12.80 -7.20 3.92
C ALA A 133 12.50 -6.16 5.02
N VAL A 134 13.07 -6.32 6.22
CA VAL A 134 12.92 -5.35 7.33
C VAL A 134 13.46 -3.97 6.93
N LEU A 135 14.68 -3.94 6.38
CA LEU A 135 15.33 -2.69 5.97
C LEU A 135 14.54 -2.00 4.85
N LEU A 136 14.04 -2.76 3.88
CA LEU A 136 13.22 -2.24 2.78
C LEU A 136 11.92 -1.65 3.31
N GLY A 137 11.21 -2.34 4.20
CA GLY A 137 9.98 -1.85 4.81
C GLY A 137 10.19 -0.60 5.65
N PHE A 138 11.20 -0.63 6.51
CA PHE A 138 11.53 0.49 7.39
C PHE A 138 11.99 1.73 6.59
N ALA A 139 13.07 1.59 5.85
CA ALA A 139 13.68 2.73 5.16
C ALA A 139 12.79 3.25 4.03
N GLY A 140 12.13 2.35 3.28
CA GLY A 140 11.19 2.73 2.23
C GLY A 140 10.01 3.53 2.75
N THR A 141 9.48 3.20 3.94
CA THR A 141 8.39 3.95 4.56
C THR A 141 8.85 5.32 5.07
N VAL A 142 10.05 5.44 5.64
CA VAL A 142 10.63 6.75 6.00
C VAL A 142 10.78 7.63 4.76
N LEU A 143 11.32 7.06 3.67
CA LEU A 143 11.49 7.73 2.38
C LEU A 143 10.14 8.21 1.82
N LEU A 144 9.14 7.33 1.76
CA LEU A 144 7.79 7.63 1.27
C LEU A 144 7.17 8.79 2.06
N THR A 145 7.20 8.69 3.39
CA THR A 145 6.62 9.71 4.28
C THR A 145 7.35 11.04 4.13
N CYS A 146 8.68 11.03 3.99
CA CYS A 146 9.47 12.24 3.75
C CYS A 146 9.12 12.88 2.40
N ALA A 147 9.04 12.11 1.32
CA ALA A 147 8.69 12.61 -0.01
C ALA A 147 7.27 13.19 -0.06
N GLN A 148 6.30 12.54 0.58
CA GLN A 148 4.93 13.05 0.72
C GLN A 148 4.88 14.36 1.54
N ALA A 149 5.69 14.46 2.60
CA ALA A 149 5.79 15.68 3.39
C ALA A 149 6.39 16.84 2.56
N ILE A 150 7.44 16.59 1.78
CA ILE A 150 8.02 17.59 0.88
C ILE A 150 6.97 18.11 -0.11
N LEU A 151 6.18 17.19 -0.74
CA LEU A 151 5.10 17.57 -1.65
C LEU A 151 4.02 18.41 -0.95
N SER A 152 3.63 18.01 0.27
CA SER A 152 2.60 18.70 1.05
C SER A 152 3.04 20.10 1.47
N GLU A 153 4.29 20.26 1.92
CA GLU A 153 4.89 21.53 2.31
C GLU A 153 5.09 22.46 1.10
N ARG A 154 5.54 21.91 -0.03
CA ARG A 154 5.83 22.71 -1.24
C ARG A 154 4.57 23.24 -1.91
N HIS A 155 3.50 22.45 -1.93
CA HIS A 155 2.29 22.78 -2.67
C HIS A 155 1.13 23.34 -1.83
N GLY A 156 1.23 23.32 -0.50
CA GLY A 156 0.26 23.94 0.42
C GLY A 156 -1.20 23.56 0.12
N GLU A 157 -2.00 24.52 -0.33
CA GLU A 157 -3.41 24.29 -0.69
C GLU A 157 -3.61 23.34 -1.89
N ARG A 158 -2.60 23.19 -2.75
CA ARG A 158 -2.62 22.30 -3.92
C ARG A 158 -1.94 20.94 -3.67
N ARG A 159 -1.61 20.63 -2.41
CA ARG A 159 -0.95 19.36 -2.02
C ARG A 159 -1.71 18.13 -2.49
N ASP A 160 -3.07 18.19 -2.49
CA ASP A 160 -3.89 17.06 -2.91
C ASP A 160 -3.64 16.69 -4.38
N ARG A 161 -3.42 17.70 -5.25
CA ARG A 161 -3.04 17.48 -6.65
C ARG A 161 -1.65 16.85 -6.74
N ALA A 162 -0.65 17.37 -6.01
CA ALA A 162 0.71 16.85 -6.04
C ALA A 162 0.77 15.39 -5.55
N LEU A 163 0.09 15.08 -4.44
CA LEU A 163 0.00 13.71 -3.91
C LEU A 163 -0.76 12.78 -4.87
N THR A 164 -1.81 13.26 -5.54
CA THR A 164 -2.53 12.46 -6.54
C THR A 164 -1.64 12.15 -7.74
N GLU A 165 -0.88 13.12 -8.27
CA GLU A 165 0.06 12.89 -9.36
C GLU A 165 1.17 11.89 -8.95
N ALA A 166 1.70 11.97 -7.72
CA ALA A 166 2.65 10.99 -7.19
C ALA A 166 2.05 9.56 -7.13
N ASN A 167 0.79 9.45 -6.69
CA ASN A 167 0.09 8.16 -6.61
C ASN A 167 -0.21 7.56 -7.99
N VAL A 168 -0.38 8.36 -9.03
CA VAL A 168 -0.48 7.83 -10.41
C VAL A 168 0.83 7.15 -10.82
N GLY A 169 1.99 7.75 -10.49
CA GLY A 169 3.29 7.12 -10.72
C GLY A 169 3.47 5.83 -9.93
N ALA A 170 3.06 5.82 -8.65
CA ALA A 170 3.09 4.63 -7.81
C ALA A 170 2.17 3.51 -8.35
N ALA A 171 0.96 3.86 -8.82
CA ALA A 171 0.03 2.89 -9.41
C ALA A 171 0.56 2.30 -10.73
N ALA A 172 1.24 3.10 -11.55
CA ALA A 172 1.94 2.57 -12.73
C ALA A 172 3.00 1.54 -12.33
N CYS A 173 3.83 1.86 -11.31
CA CYS A 173 4.82 0.91 -10.79
C CYS A 173 4.18 -0.36 -10.23
N ALA A 174 2.99 -0.30 -9.64
CA ALA A 174 2.27 -1.48 -9.16
C ALA A 174 1.95 -2.48 -10.29
N VAL A 175 1.64 -1.97 -11.48
CA VAL A 175 1.39 -2.81 -12.66
C VAL A 175 2.70 -3.29 -13.30
N PHE A 176 3.67 -2.37 -13.46
CA PHE A 176 4.92 -2.68 -14.16
C PHE A 176 5.88 -3.58 -13.38
N ALA A 177 5.90 -3.51 -12.04
CA ALA A 177 6.86 -4.25 -11.24
C ALA A 177 6.67 -5.77 -11.36
N PRO A 178 5.48 -6.36 -11.12
CA PRO A 178 5.27 -7.80 -11.31
C PRO A 178 5.47 -8.24 -12.77
N LEU A 179 5.03 -7.39 -13.73
CA LEU A 179 5.20 -7.64 -15.16
C LEU A 179 6.68 -7.82 -15.51
N LEU A 180 7.53 -6.89 -15.07
CA LEU A 180 8.97 -6.94 -15.35
C LEU A 180 9.65 -8.12 -14.65
N LEU A 181 9.29 -8.41 -13.41
CA LEU A 181 9.81 -9.57 -12.69
C LEU A 181 9.55 -10.87 -13.45
N GLY A 182 8.29 -11.09 -13.85
CA GLY A 182 7.89 -12.29 -14.54
C GLY A 182 8.48 -12.41 -15.95
N LEU A 183 8.54 -11.29 -16.72
CA LEU A 183 9.15 -11.28 -18.05
C LEU A 183 10.66 -11.53 -18.02
N LEU A 184 11.36 -11.02 -17.00
CA LEU A 184 12.80 -11.19 -16.88
C LEU A 184 13.21 -12.51 -16.23
N GLN A 185 12.30 -13.22 -15.53
CA GLN A 185 12.60 -14.45 -14.82
C GLN A 185 13.29 -15.51 -15.69
N ASP A 186 12.79 -15.72 -16.90
CA ASP A 186 13.31 -16.75 -17.83
C ASP A 186 14.44 -16.22 -18.72
N THR A 187 14.97 -15.00 -18.48
CA THR A 187 16.09 -14.43 -19.22
C THR A 187 17.41 -14.66 -18.50
N PRO A 188 18.57 -14.52 -19.17
CA PRO A 188 19.87 -14.67 -18.53
C PRO A 188 20.14 -13.68 -17.38
N VAL A 189 19.49 -12.50 -17.38
CA VAL A 189 19.63 -11.50 -16.32
C VAL A 189 18.72 -11.76 -15.11
N GLY A 190 17.66 -12.56 -15.28
CA GLY A 190 16.73 -12.97 -14.25
C GLY A 190 15.92 -11.82 -13.64
N TRP A 191 14.99 -12.17 -12.73
CA TRP A 191 14.12 -11.22 -12.04
C TRP A 191 14.87 -10.19 -11.19
N ARG A 192 16.09 -10.50 -10.77
CA ARG A 192 16.96 -9.61 -9.98
C ARG A 192 17.30 -8.32 -10.71
N ALA A 193 17.35 -8.37 -12.04
CA ALA A 193 17.57 -7.18 -12.85
C ALA A 193 16.40 -6.17 -12.69
N ALA A 194 15.15 -6.64 -12.61
CA ALA A 194 14.02 -5.76 -12.32
C ALA A 194 14.14 -5.11 -10.94
N MET A 195 14.55 -5.88 -9.91
CA MET A 195 14.75 -5.35 -8.56
C MET A 195 15.87 -4.30 -8.46
N SER A 196 16.82 -4.28 -9.40
CA SER A 196 17.91 -3.30 -9.43
C SER A 196 17.50 -1.95 -10.03
N LEU A 197 16.39 -1.86 -10.78
CA LEU A 197 15.98 -0.65 -11.48
C LEU A 197 15.79 0.57 -10.55
N PRO A 198 15.07 0.47 -9.41
CA PRO A 198 14.96 1.61 -8.50
C PRO A 198 16.30 2.01 -7.88
N ALA A 199 17.23 1.06 -7.66
CA ALA A 199 18.57 1.36 -7.15
C ALA A 199 19.36 2.23 -8.13
N VAL A 200 19.34 1.89 -9.42
CA VAL A 200 19.96 2.68 -10.49
C VAL A 200 19.32 4.07 -10.57
N LEU A 201 17.98 4.13 -10.48
CA LEU A 201 17.28 5.40 -10.49
C LEU A 201 17.63 6.25 -9.26
N PHE A 202 17.73 5.67 -8.05
CA PHE A 202 18.16 6.40 -6.86
C PHE A 202 19.61 6.90 -6.96
N ALA A 203 20.51 6.13 -7.53
CA ALA A 203 21.88 6.57 -7.78
C ALA A 203 21.91 7.77 -8.72
N TRP A 204 21.15 7.72 -9.81
CA TRP A 204 20.99 8.84 -10.75
C TRP A 204 20.36 10.07 -10.09
N LEU A 205 19.27 9.89 -9.33
CA LEU A 205 18.61 10.98 -8.60
C LEU A 205 19.57 11.61 -7.58
N TYR A 206 20.38 10.81 -6.88
CA TYR A 206 21.37 11.31 -5.94
C TYR A 206 22.40 12.20 -6.65
N LEU A 207 23.01 11.72 -7.73
CA LEU A 207 23.99 12.49 -8.49
C LEU A 207 23.38 13.81 -9.02
N ARG A 208 22.11 13.79 -9.44
CA ARG A 208 21.42 14.95 -10.03
C ARG A 208 20.91 15.96 -9.02
N TYR A 209 20.50 15.50 -7.80
CA TYR A 209 19.75 16.31 -6.84
C TYR A 209 20.35 16.36 -5.43
N ARG A 210 21.53 15.78 -5.17
CA ARG A 210 22.17 15.76 -3.84
C ARG A 210 22.37 17.15 -3.21
N ASN A 211 22.57 18.17 -4.03
CA ASN A 211 22.80 19.56 -3.60
C ASN A 211 21.50 20.40 -3.58
N LEU A 212 20.33 19.78 -3.83
CA LEU A 212 19.06 20.50 -3.84
C LEU A 212 18.72 20.96 -2.41
N PRO A 213 18.47 22.27 -2.17
CA PRO A 213 18.07 22.74 -0.86
C PRO A 213 16.64 22.28 -0.55
N LEU A 214 16.51 21.37 0.41
CA LEU A 214 15.23 20.91 0.96
C LEU A 214 15.04 21.56 2.32
N HIS A 215 13.97 22.34 2.48
CA HIS A 215 13.70 23.10 3.71
C HIS A 215 13.46 22.16 4.90
N ARG A 216 13.77 22.66 6.11
CA ARG A 216 13.57 21.88 7.35
C ARG A 216 12.09 21.80 7.69
N ALA A 217 11.64 20.66 8.19
CA ALA A 217 10.25 20.44 8.56
C ALA A 217 9.77 21.41 9.65
N SER A 218 8.61 22.03 9.44
CA SER A 218 7.80 22.59 10.52
C SER A 218 6.80 21.52 10.96
N ILE A 219 7.10 20.79 12.04
CA ILE A 219 6.25 19.72 12.53
C ILE A 219 5.46 20.23 13.72
N ALA A 220 4.14 20.35 13.58
CA ALA A 220 3.26 20.55 14.73
C ALA A 220 3.19 19.26 15.58
N PRO A 221 3.18 19.36 16.92
CA PRO A 221 3.03 18.19 17.78
C PRO A 221 1.69 17.49 17.50
N PRO A 222 1.64 16.14 17.47
CA PRO A 222 0.40 15.41 17.31
C PRO A 222 -0.51 15.63 18.51
N SER A 223 -1.74 16.07 18.28
CA SER A 223 -2.79 16.13 19.30
C SER A 223 -3.38 14.73 19.48
N VAL A 224 -2.76 13.91 20.33
CA VAL A 224 -3.34 12.60 20.68
C VAL A 224 -4.32 12.81 21.84
N GLY A 225 -5.57 13.13 21.52
CA GLY A 225 -6.66 13.11 22.50
C GLY A 225 -7.08 11.68 22.84
N ARG A 226 -7.43 11.43 24.12
CA ARG A 226 -8.10 10.19 24.57
C ARG A 226 -9.57 10.22 24.13
N ALA A 227 -9.83 10.21 22.81
CA ALA A 227 -11.18 10.22 22.29
C ALA A 227 -11.83 8.82 22.43
N ARG A 228 -13.07 8.75 22.91
CA ARG A 228 -13.89 7.53 22.84
C ARG A 228 -14.52 7.46 21.45
N LEU A 229 -14.28 6.39 20.71
CA LEU A 229 -14.90 6.14 19.42
C LEU A 229 -16.19 5.33 19.60
N SER A 230 -17.18 5.59 18.74
CA SER A 230 -18.43 4.84 18.71
C SER A 230 -18.22 3.38 18.31
N LEU A 231 -19.16 2.50 18.66
CA LEU A 231 -19.13 1.10 18.22
C LEU A 231 -19.18 1.00 16.69
N SER A 232 -19.99 1.82 16.02
CA SER A 232 -20.05 1.92 14.56
C SER A 232 -18.67 2.24 13.98
N CYS A 233 -17.93 3.21 14.55
CA CYS A 233 -16.57 3.54 14.12
C CYS A 233 -15.63 2.34 14.25
N TRP A 234 -15.69 1.57 15.34
CA TRP A 234 -14.86 0.38 15.53
C TRP A 234 -15.20 -0.76 14.57
N LEU A 235 -16.49 -1.01 14.32
CA LEU A 235 -16.93 -2.02 13.34
C LEU A 235 -16.44 -1.68 11.93
N LEU A 236 -16.59 -0.41 11.54
CA LEU A 236 -16.10 0.07 10.23
C LEU A 236 -14.56 0.11 10.17
N ALA A 237 -13.87 0.40 11.27
CA ALA A 237 -12.42 0.31 11.36
C ALA A 237 -11.92 -1.13 11.15
N THR A 238 -12.61 -2.10 11.75
CA THR A 238 -12.30 -3.53 11.57
C THR A 238 -12.59 -3.97 10.14
N LEU A 239 -13.66 -3.45 9.51
CA LEU A 239 -13.93 -3.67 8.08
C LEU A 239 -12.76 -3.17 7.20
N VAL A 240 -12.23 -1.96 7.49
CA VAL A 240 -11.04 -1.44 6.79
C VAL A 240 -9.88 -2.43 6.91
N ALA A 241 -9.56 -2.86 8.14
CA ALA A 241 -8.44 -3.75 8.40
C ALA A 241 -8.61 -5.13 7.74
N ALA A 242 -9.82 -5.70 7.78
CA ALA A 242 -10.12 -6.98 7.14
C ALA A 242 -10.05 -6.89 5.61
N GLY A 243 -10.56 -5.80 5.00
CA GLY A 243 -10.45 -5.58 3.56
C GLY A 243 -9.00 -5.47 3.09
N VAL A 244 -8.14 -4.84 3.91
CA VAL A 244 -6.70 -4.78 3.66
C VAL A 244 -6.05 -6.15 3.79
N ALA A 245 -6.45 -6.98 4.76
CA ALA A 245 -5.95 -8.34 4.90
C ALA A 245 -6.20 -9.16 3.63
N VAL A 246 -7.41 -9.12 3.08
CA VAL A 246 -7.76 -9.77 1.80
C VAL A 246 -6.82 -9.32 0.68
N GLU A 247 -6.62 -8.00 0.52
CA GLU A 247 -5.72 -7.45 -0.49
C GLU A 247 -4.30 -8.01 -0.36
N PHE A 248 -3.74 -7.98 0.85
CA PHE A 248 -2.35 -8.38 1.08
C PHE A 248 -2.13 -9.90 1.01
N CYS A 249 -3.10 -10.73 1.41
CA CYS A 249 -3.01 -12.17 1.20
C CYS A 249 -2.95 -12.52 -0.29
N VAL A 250 -3.76 -11.88 -1.14
CA VAL A 250 -3.67 -12.06 -2.59
C VAL A 250 -2.35 -11.56 -3.15
N ILE A 251 -1.84 -10.41 -2.69
CA ILE A 251 -0.56 -9.83 -3.11
C ILE A 251 0.61 -10.79 -2.84
N TYR A 252 0.66 -11.41 -1.67
CA TYR A 252 1.80 -12.23 -1.27
C TYR A 252 1.69 -13.68 -1.73
N PHE A 253 0.51 -14.24 -1.76
CA PHE A 253 0.31 -15.66 -2.06
C PHE A 253 -0.35 -15.93 -3.41
N GLY A 254 -0.85 -14.90 -4.11
CA GLY A 254 -1.57 -15.09 -5.37
C GLY A 254 -0.71 -15.68 -6.49
N ALA A 255 0.56 -15.29 -6.61
CA ALA A 255 1.48 -15.90 -7.57
C ALA A 255 1.79 -17.36 -7.19
N GLU A 256 1.95 -17.65 -5.90
CA GLU A 256 2.16 -19.01 -5.40
C GLU A 256 0.97 -19.92 -5.68
N LEU A 257 -0.27 -19.43 -5.49
CA LEU A 257 -1.46 -20.21 -5.81
C LEU A 257 -1.50 -20.58 -7.31
N LEU A 258 -1.20 -19.62 -8.18
CA LEU A 258 -1.12 -19.88 -9.63
C LEU A 258 -0.04 -20.90 -9.99
N THR A 259 1.07 -20.97 -9.24
CA THR A 259 2.10 -21.99 -9.45
C THR A 259 1.64 -23.37 -8.99
N THR A 260 0.87 -23.47 -7.90
CA THR A 260 0.26 -24.73 -7.47
C THR A 260 -0.76 -25.26 -8.49
N ASP A 261 -1.42 -24.33 -9.22
CA ASP A 261 -2.37 -24.65 -10.31
C ASP A 261 -1.68 -24.91 -11.66
N GLY A 262 -0.34 -25.01 -11.66
CA GLY A 262 0.45 -25.44 -12.81
C GLY A 262 1.00 -24.33 -13.70
N LEU A 263 0.86 -23.04 -13.35
CA LEU A 263 1.57 -21.99 -14.05
C LEU A 263 3.07 -22.01 -13.68
N ARG A 264 3.92 -21.68 -14.66
CA ARG A 264 5.34 -21.41 -14.40
C ARG A 264 5.48 -20.14 -13.53
N THR A 265 6.53 -20.07 -12.71
CA THR A 265 6.75 -18.97 -11.76
C THR A 265 6.80 -17.58 -12.39
N GLY A 266 7.43 -17.43 -13.57
CA GLY A 266 7.46 -16.18 -14.33
C GLY A 266 6.07 -15.68 -14.74
N PRO A 267 5.29 -16.46 -15.51
CA PRO A 267 3.90 -16.13 -15.83
C PRO A 267 3.00 -15.90 -14.62
N ALA A 268 3.17 -16.65 -13.53
CA ALA A 268 2.42 -16.46 -12.29
C ALA A 268 2.74 -15.09 -11.63
N ALA A 269 4.02 -14.71 -11.57
CA ALA A 269 4.43 -13.39 -11.10
C ALA A 269 3.86 -12.27 -11.99
N THR A 270 3.90 -12.44 -13.31
CA THR A 270 3.32 -11.50 -14.29
C THR A 270 1.81 -11.34 -14.08
N ALA A 271 1.08 -12.42 -13.78
CA ALA A 271 -0.38 -12.41 -13.62
C ALA A 271 -0.85 -11.45 -12.48
N LEU A 272 -0.03 -11.22 -11.46
CA LEU A 272 -0.33 -10.22 -10.42
C LEU A 272 -0.44 -8.79 -10.96
N SER A 273 0.17 -8.47 -12.11
CA SER A 273 -0.07 -7.19 -12.78
C SER A 273 -1.54 -7.00 -13.16
N GLY A 274 -2.26 -8.09 -13.45
CA GLY A 274 -3.71 -8.08 -13.68
C GLY A 274 -4.49 -7.64 -12.44
N PHE A 275 -4.11 -8.12 -11.25
CA PHE A 275 -4.71 -7.70 -9.99
C PHE A 275 -4.53 -6.20 -9.74
N TYR A 276 -3.31 -5.68 -9.90
CA TYR A 276 -3.03 -4.25 -9.74
C TYR A 276 -3.69 -3.39 -10.81
N LEU A 277 -3.77 -3.87 -12.05
CA LEU A 277 -4.55 -3.21 -13.10
C LEU A 277 -6.04 -3.16 -12.73
N GLY A 278 -6.58 -4.24 -12.16
CA GLY A 278 -7.93 -4.27 -11.60
C GLY A 278 -8.14 -3.22 -10.52
N ILE A 279 -7.19 -3.08 -9.58
CA ILE A 279 -7.22 -2.02 -8.55
C ILE A 279 -7.23 -0.64 -9.19
N LEU A 280 -6.41 -0.39 -10.20
CA LEU A 280 -6.36 0.90 -10.90
C LEU A 280 -7.70 1.23 -11.56
N VAL A 281 -8.28 0.28 -12.28
CA VAL A 281 -9.60 0.42 -12.95
C VAL A 281 -10.72 0.61 -11.92
N GLY A 282 -10.72 -0.17 -10.84
CA GLY A 282 -11.70 -0.08 -9.77
C GLY A 282 -11.69 1.28 -9.07
N ARG A 283 -10.49 1.82 -8.75
CA ARG A 283 -10.34 3.17 -8.17
C ARG A 283 -10.79 4.27 -9.14
N GLY A 284 -10.43 4.14 -10.42
CA GLY A 284 -10.87 5.10 -11.44
C GLY A 284 -12.37 5.13 -11.62
N SER A 285 -13.02 3.97 -11.68
CA SER A 285 -14.48 3.84 -11.80
C SER A 285 -15.21 4.37 -10.56
N ALA A 286 -14.72 4.08 -9.36
CA ALA A 286 -15.29 4.59 -8.13
C ALA A 286 -15.19 6.11 -8.03
N ALA A 287 -14.08 6.71 -8.41
CA ALA A 287 -13.92 8.16 -8.44
C ALA A 287 -14.97 8.84 -9.35
N TRP A 288 -15.37 8.18 -10.42
CA TRP A 288 -16.45 8.65 -11.29
C TRP A 288 -17.85 8.41 -10.70
N LEU A 289 -18.10 7.20 -10.14
CA LEU A 289 -19.40 6.81 -9.59
C LEU A 289 -19.77 7.59 -8.32
N THR A 290 -18.80 7.94 -7.48
CA THR A 290 -18.98 8.65 -6.21
C THR A 290 -19.14 10.17 -6.38
N ARG A 291 -19.06 10.71 -7.59
CA ARG A 291 -19.38 12.14 -7.86
C ARG A 291 -20.80 12.52 -7.43
N ARG A 292 -21.72 11.55 -7.35
CA ARG A 292 -23.07 11.74 -6.82
C ARG A 292 -23.09 11.36 -5.34
N ALA A 293 -23.61 12.23 -4.50
CA ALA A 293 -23.77 11.99 -3.06
C ALA A 293 -24.60 10.71 -2.78
N GLY A 294 -24.32 10.03 -1.66
CA GLY A 294 -25.07 8.85 -1.22
C GLY A 294 -24.71 7.52 -1.90
N ARG A 295 -23.73 7.50 -2.82
CA ARG A 295 -23.36 6.26 -3.54
C ARG A 295 -22.26 5.42 -2.86
N ALA A 296 -21.64 5.90 -1.79
CA ALA A 296 -20.54 5.20 -1.13
C ALA A 296 -20.95 3.82 -0.59
N VAL A 297 -22.08 3.72 0.10
CA VAL A 297 -22.57 2.45 0.68
C VAL A 297 -22.98 1.44 -0.40
N PRO A 298 -23.83 1.77 -1.39
CA PRO A 298 -24.13 0.85 -2.49
C PRO A 298 -22.88 0.40 -3.26
N LEU A 299 -21.92 1.32 -3.49
CA LEU A 299 -20.67 0.98 -4.18
C LEU A 299 -19.81 0.04 -3.34
N LEU A 300 -19.79 0.19 -2.01
CA LEU A 300 -19.04 -0.72 -1.14
C LEU A 300 -19.64 -2.13 -1.13
N TRP A 301 -20.99 -2.26 -1.13
CA TRP A 301 -21.64 -3.56 -1.34
C TRP A 301 -21.34 -4.18 -2.69
N ALA A 302 -21.38 -3.41 -3.76
CA ALA A 302 -20.99 -3.87 -5.09
C ALA A 302 -19.52 -4.30 -5.13
N SER A 303 -18.63 -3.56 -4.48
CA SER A 303 -17.21 -3.90 -4.37
C SER A 303 -16.99 -5.22 -3.64
N LEU A 304 -17.69 -5.49 -2.53
CA LEU A 304 -17.63 -6.78 -1.84
C LEU A 304 -18.14 -7.93 -2.73
N ALA A 305 -19.25 -7.71 -3.45
CA ALA A 305 -19.79 -8.72 -4.39
C ALA A 305 -18.81 -9.01 -5.55
N VAL A 306 -18.17 -7.98 -6.11
CA VAL A 306 -17.16 -8.13 -7.14
C VAL A 306 -15.90 -8.80 -6.60
N THR A 307 -15.47 -8.46 -5.37
CA THR A 307 -14.32 -9.08 -4.71
C THR A 307 -14.54 -10.59 -4.56
N ILE A 308 -15.67 -11.01 -4.00
CA ILE A 308 -15.92 -12.44 -3.80
C ILE A 308 -16.08 -13.18 -5.15
N ALA A 309 -16.77 -12.60 -6.11
CA ALA A 309 -16.91 -13.21 -7.43
C ALA A 309 -15.56 -13.36 -8.14
N GLY A 310 -14.73 -12.31 -8.12
CA GLY A 310 -13.38 -12.33 -8.69
C GLY A 310 -12.47 -13.30 -7.96
N PHE A 311 -12.56 -13.34 -6.63
CA PHE A 311 -11.78 -14.28 -5.82
C PHE A 311 -12.16 -15.74 -6.11
N LEU A 312 -13.44 -16.06 -6.17
CA LEU A 312 -13.90 -17.43 -6.51
C LEU A 312 -13.48 -17.82 -7.93
N LEU A 313 -13.52 -16.88 -8.87
CA LEU A 313 -13.05 -17.11 -10.24
C LEU A 313 -11.52 -17.31 -10.31
N PHE A 314 -10.75 -16.68 -9.41
CA PHE A 314 -9.32 -16.86 -9.27
C PHE A 314 -8.97 -18.20 -8.62
N TRP A 315 -9.69 -18.58 -7.55
CA TRP A 315 -9.33 -19.67 -6.66
C TRP A 315 -9.88 -21.05 -7.11
N LEU A 316 -11.13 -21.13 -7.60
CA LEU A 316 -11.79 -22.42 -7.86
C LEU A 316 -11.35 -23.14 -9.15
N PRO A 317 -11.16 -22.46 -10.30
CA PRO A 317 -10.86 -23.15 -11.54
C PRO A 317 -9.37 -23.43 -11.71
N ALA A 318 -9.02 -24.68 -12.02
CA ALA A 318 -7.66 -25.04 -12.46
C ALA A 318 -7.30 -24.53 -13.89
N LEU A 319 -8.02 -23.53 -14.41
CA LEU A 319 -7.80 -22.95 -15.72
C LEU A 319 -7.08 -21.60 -15.62
N PRO A 320 -5.83 -21.49 -16.09
CA PRO A 320 -5.02 -20.28 -15.93
C PRO A 320 -5.69 -18.99 -16.42
N VAL A 321 -6.41 -19.05 -17.54
CA VAL A 321 -7.09 -17.86 -18.10
C VAL A 321 -8.19 -17.37 -17.17
N LEU A 322 -8.97 -18.26 -16.56
CA LEU A 322 -10.01 -17.90 -15.60
C LEU A 322 -9.41 -17.36 -14.31
N ALA A 323 -8.33 -17.97 -13.81
CA ALA A 323 -7.63 -17.52 -12.61
C ALA A 323 -7.04 -16.10 -12.79
N ILE A 324 -6.39 -15.82 -13.92
CA ILE A 324 -5.87 -14.48 -14.24
C ILE A 324 -7.00 -13.45 -14.37
N THR A 325 -8.11 -13.84 -15.04
CA THR A 325 -9.30 -12.99 -15.13
C THR A 325 -9.90 -12.73 -13.75
N GLY A 326 -9.95 -13.76 -12.89
CA GLY A 326 -10.40 -13.68 -11.52
C GLY A 326 -9.56 -12.71 -10.68
N LEU A 327 -8.22 -12.76 -10.83
CA LEU A 327 -7.31 -11.78 -10.19
C LEU A 327 -7.64 -10.34 -10.58
N PHE A 328 -7.84 -10.08 -11.88
CA PHE A 328 -8.22 -8.74 -12.35
C PHE A 328 -9.58 -8.31 -11.75
N VAL A 329 -10.61 -9.16 -11.81
CA VAL A 329 -11.94 -8.85 -11.24
C VAL A 329 -11.88 -8.68 -9.74
N CYS A 330 -11.12 -9.52 -9.02
CA CYS A 330 -10.88 -9.37 -7.58
C CYS A 330 -10.22 -8.03 -7.27
N GLY A 331 -9.21 -7.63 -8.05
CA GLY A 331 -8.57 -6.32 -7.93
C GLY A 331 -9.54 -5.15 -8.11
N VAL A 332 -10.46 -5.22 -9.08
CA VAL A 332 -11.52 -4.22 -9.27
C VAL A 332 -12.41 -4.09 -8.02
N GLY A 333 -12.78 -5.21 -7.40
CA GLY A 333 -13.58 -5.24 -6.19
C GLY A 333 -12.84 -4.68 -4.99
N VAL A 334 -11.65 -5.20 -4.69
CA VAL A 334 -10.81 -4.83 -3.54
C VAL A 334 -10.45 -3.34 -3.56
N ALA A 335 -10.30 -2.75 -4.74
CA ALA A 335 -9.87 -1.37 -4.96
C ALA A 335 -10.56 -0.33 -4.07
N ASN A 336 -11.82 -0.56 -3.76
CA ASN A 336 -12.69 0.41 -3.06
C ASN A 336 -12.96 0.04 -1.60
N LEU A 337 -12.57 -1.16 -1.16
CA LEU A 337 -12.82 -1.63 0.21
C LEU A 337 -12.17 -0.68 1.21
N TYR A 338 -10.89 -0.35 1.01
CA TYR A 338 -10.18 0.57 1.90
C TYR A 338 -10.73 2.01 1.86
N PRO A 339 -10.77 2.73 0.73
CA PRO A 339 -11.11 4.15 0.72
C PRO A 339 -12.55 4.42 1.13
N LEU A 340 -13.51 3.57 0.73
CA LEU A 340 -14.91 3.80 1.09
C LEU A 340 -15.22 3.42 2.53
N SER A 341 -14.68 2.30 3.05
CA SER A 341 -14.88 1.92 4.45
C SER A 341 -14.17 2.88 5.40
N LEU A 342 -12.97 3.39 5.03
CA LEU A 342 -12.29 4.45 5.78
C LEU A 342 -13.14 5.72 5.85
N ALA A 343 -13.72 6.15 4.73
CA ALA A 343 -14.58 7.34 4.71
C ALA A 343 -15.78 7.18 5.64
N LEU A 344 -16.44 6.00 5.64
CA LEU A 344 -17.54 5.70 6.54
C LEU A 344 -17.09 5.65 8.02
N ALA A 345 -15.95 5.02 8.32
CA ALA A 345 -15.41 4.94 9.67
C ALA A 345 -15.07 6.32 10.25
N LEU A 346 -14.49 7.20 9.43
CA LEU A 346 -14.19 8.58 9.83
C LEU A 346 -15.47 9.41 10.02
N ALA A 347 -16.49 9.22 9.18
CA ALA A 347 -17.79 9.87 9.38
C ALA A 347 -18.43 9.45 10.71
N ALA A 348 -18.33 8.17 11.10
CA ALA A 348 -18.82 7.64 12.37
C ALA A 348 -18.03 8.11 13.61
N ALA A 349 -16.85 8.73 13.42
CA ALA A 349 -16.00 9.23 14.51
C ALA A 349 -16.52 10.55 15.14
N ARG A 350 -17.43 11.27 14.49
CA ARG A 350 -18.18 12.44 15.01
C ARG A 350 -17.30 13.48 15.72
N GLY A 351 -16.31 14.05 15.03
CA GLY A 351 -15.40 15.08 15.55
C GLY A 351 -14.08 14.54 16.13
N ASN A 352 -13.89 13.22 16.13
CA ASN A 352 -12.65 12.56 16.57
C ASN A 352 -11.91 11.88 15.40
N GLU A 353 -12.00 12.44 14.19
CA GLU A 353 -11.52 11.83 12.94
C GLU A 353 -10.01 11.53 13.00
N ASP A 354 -9.20 12.42 13.61
CA ASP A 354 -7.76 12.22 13.73
C ASP A 354 -7.42 11.00 14.62
N ALA A 355 -8.13 10.88 15.76
CA ALA A 355 -7.95 9.75 16.66
C ALA A 355 -8.47 8.43 16.05
N ALA A 356 -9.59 8.49 15.31
CA ALA A 356 -10.13 7.35 14.57
C ALA A 356 -9.14 6.90 13.49
N ASN A 357 -8.64 7.82 12.66
CA ASN A 357 -7.68 7.51 11.61
C ASN A 357 -6.41 6.85 12.15
N ALA A 358 -5.84 7.37 13.25
CA ALA A 358 -4.66 6.77 13.88
C ALA A 358 -4.90 5.31 14.33
N ARG A 359 -6.08 5.02 14.90
CA ARG A 359 -6.43 3.66 15.35
C ARG A 359 -6.75 2.72 14.18
N ILE A 360 -7.41 3.22 13.14
CA ILE A 360 -7.66 2.47 11.91
C ILE A 360 -6.34 2.06 11.25
N GLN A 361 -5.38 2.98 11.16
CA GLN A 361 -4.06 2.69 10.60
C GLN A 361 -3.29 1.65 11.42
N LEU A 362 -3.34 1.76 12.76
CA LEU A 362 -2.73 0.78 13.64
C LEU A 362 -3.37 -0.61 13.46
N LEU A 363 -4.71 -0.67 13.45
CA LEU A 363 -5.44 -1.92 13.26
C LEU A 363 -5.15 -2.55 11.88
N GLY A 364 -5.17 -1.74 10.82
CA GLY A 364 -4.78 -2.16 9.48
C GLY A 364 -3.36 -2.71 9.43
N GLY A 365 -2.40 -2.04 10.08
CA GLY A 365 -1.02 -2.51 10.19
C GLY A 365 -0.92 -3.87 10.88
N VAL A 366 -1.67 -4.10 11.97
CA VAL A 366 -1.72 -5.41 12.64
C VAL A 366 -2.26 -6.49 11.70
N PHE A 367 -3.32 -6.21 10.95
CA PHE A 367 -3.91 -7.18 10.02
C PHE A 367 -2.97 -7.50 8.85
N VAL A 368 -2.23 -6.52 8.33
CA VAL A 368 -1.21 -6.76 7.29
C VAL A 368 -0.07 -7.65 7.77
N VAL A 369 0.29 -7.59 9.06
CA VAL A 369 1.29 -8.47 9.66
C VAL A 369 0.72 -9.86 9.89
N VAL A 370 -0.46 -9.94 10.52
CA VAL A 370 -1.00 -11.18 11.06
C VAL A 370 -1.66 -12.05 9.98
N ALA A 371 -2.43 -11.47 9.06
CA ALA A 371 -3.21 -12.26 8.11
C ALA A 371 -2.35 -13.07 7.12
N PRO A 372 -1.34 -12.50 6.44
CA PRO A 372 -0.47 -13.30 5.57
C PRO A 372 0.36 -14.34 6.34
N PHE A 373 0.77 -14.03 7.59
CA PHE A 373 1.47 -14.99 8.43
C PHE A 373 0.58 -16.19 8.77
N LEU A 374 -0.65 -15.94 9.22
CA LEU A 374 -1.62 -17.02 9.52
C LEU A 374 -1.97 -17.82 8.26
N LEU A 375 -2.18 -17.16 7.12
CA LEU A 375 -2.42 -17.86 5.86
C LEU A 375 -1.25 -18.77 5.49
N GLY A 376 -0.01 -18.30 5.67
CA GLY A 376 1.19 -19.08 5.40
C GLY A 376 1.32 -20.30 6.31
N THR A 377 1.07 -20.15 7.63
CA THR A 377 1.09 -21.30 8.57
C THR A 377 0.01 -22.32 8.22
N LEU A 378 -1.20 -21.84 7.92
CA LEU A 378 -2.29 -22.72 7.52
C LEU A 378 -1.99 -23.44 6.20
N ALA A 379 -1.26 -22.77 5.28
CA ALA A 379 -0.86 -23.35 4.00
C ALA A 379 0.19 -24.46 4.13
N ASP A 380 1.07 -24.39 5.15
CA ASP A 380 2.03 -25.46 5.45
C ASP A 380 1.31 -26.73 5.97
N ASP A 381 0.21 -26.55 6.74
CA ASP A 381 -0.54 -27.68 7.33
C ASP A 381 -1.54 -28.30 6.35
N LEU A 382 -2.29 -27.48 5.60
CA LEU A 382 -3.44 -27.91 4.78
C LEU A 382 -3.17 -27.85 3.27
N GLY A 383 -2.05 -27.25 2.86
CA GLY A 383 -1.80 -26.86 1.47
C GLY A 383 -2.39 -25.50 1.13
N LEU A 384 -1.75 -24.80 0.21
CA LEU A 384 -2.07 -23.41 -0.10
C LEU A 384 -3.51 -23.23 -0.62
N HIS A 385 -3.97 -24.12 -1.50
CA HIS A 385 -5.32 -24.05 -2.04
C HIS A 385 -6.39 -24.17 -0.93
N ALA A 386 -6.22 -25.09 0.02
CA ALA A 386 -7.13 -25.24 1.16
C ALA A 386 -7.03 -24.05 2.13
N ALA A 387 -5.83 -23.51 2.38
CA ALA A 387 -5.65 -22.35 3.23
C ALA A 387 -6.41 -21.11 2.73
N PHE A 388 -6.51 -20.93 1.40
CA PHE A 388 -7.25 -19.82 0.80
C PHE A 388 -8.77 -19.88 1.02
N THR A 389 -9.33 -20.96 1.60
CA THR A 389 -10.75 -20.99 2.05
C THR A 389 -11.05 -19.93 3.12
N VAL A 390 -10.03 -19.42 3.80
CA VAL A 390 -10.17 -18.33 4.77
C VAL A 390 -10.62 -17.02 4.09
N GLU A 391 -10.21 -16.77 2.85
CA GLU A 391 -10.50 -15.50 2.15
C GLU A 391 -12.01 -15.25 1.92
N PRO A 392 -12.80 -16.19 1.39
CA PRO A 392 -14.24 -16.01 1.31
C PRO A 392 -14.91 -15.75 2.68
N VAL A 393 -14.39 -16.38 3.73
CA VAL A 393 -14.87 -16.16 5.10
C VAL A 393 -14.58 -14.73 5.55
N VAL A 394 -13.36 -14.22 5.33
CA VAL A 394 -12.99 -12.85 5.66
C VAL A 394 -13.81 -11.83 4.86
N ILE A 395 -14.05 -12.08 3.57
CA ILE A 395 -14.91 -11.23 2.73
C ILE A 395 -16.35 -11.24 3.27
N GLY A 396 -16.87 -12.40 3.70
CA GLY A 396 -18.16 -12.53 4.37
C GLY A 396 -18.23 -11.74 5.69
N VAL A 397 -17.16 -11.82 6.49
CA VAL A 397 -17.03 -11.00 7.72
C VAL A 397 -17.03 -9.50 7.38
N CYS A 398 -16.38 -9.07 6.30
CA CYS A 398 -16.43 -7.69 5.83
C CYS A 398 -17.89 -7.25 5.54
N ALA A 399 -18.69 -8.10 4.91
CA ALA A 399 -20.10 -7.82 4.63
C ALA A 399 -20.92 -7.70 5.94
N LEU A 400 -20.68 -8.58 6.91
CA LEU A 400 -21.34 -8.52 8.23
C LEU A 400 -20.94 -7.25 9.01
N LEU A 401 -19.65 -6.89 9.01
CA LEU A 401 -19.15 -5.67 9.67
C LEU A 401 -19.75 -4.41 9.04
N LEU A 402 -19.89 -4.37 7.71
CA LEU A 402 -20.56 -3.27 7.01
C LEU A 402 -22.02 -3.16 7.44
N ALA A 403 -22.77 -4.27 7.41
CA ALA A 403 -24.17 -4.30 7.82
C ALA A 403 -24.36 -3.86 9.28
N ALA A 404 -23.51 -4.36 10.19
CA ALA A 404 -23.57 -4.03 11.62
C ALA A 404 -23.18 -2.56 11.87
N GLY A 405 -22.12 -2.07 11.24
CA GLY A 405 -21.65 -0.69 11.37
C GLY A 405 -22.70 0.33 10.92
N LEU A 406 -23.40 0.06 9.80
CA LEU A 406 -24.45 0.92 9.28
C LEU A 406 -25.74 0.89 10.14
N ARG A 407 -26.02 -0.22 10.85
CA ARG A 407 -27.18 -0.29 11.79
C ARG A 407 -26.95 0.52 13.06
N GLN A 408 -25.72 0.56 13.56
CA GLN A 408 -25.36 1.29 14.78
C GLN A 408 -25.23 2.81 14.56
N ASP A 409 -25.17 3.27 13.33
CA ASP A 409 -25.06 4.70 12.98
C ASP A 409 -26.46 5.34 12.76
N ARG A 410 -27.52 4.53 12.67
CA ARG A 410 -28.93 4.97 12.62
C ARG A 410 -29.48 5.23 14.02
#